data_7edb1cd8594118f5fb833e2500a6341e
#
_entry.id   7edb1cd8594118f5fb833e2500a6341e
#
_cell.length_a   1.000
_cell.length_b   1.000
_cell.length_c   1.000
_cell.angle_alpha   90.00
_cell.angle_beta   90.00
_cell.angle_gamma   90.00
#
_symmetry.space_group_name_H-M   'P 1'
#
loop_
_entity.id
_entity.type
_entity.pdbx_description
1 polymer ?
#
loop_
_entity_poly.entity_id
_entity_poly.type
_entity_poly.pdbx_seq_one_letter_code
_entity_poly.pdbx_strand_id
1 'polypeptide(L)'
;MIVNGPPHSVRRTMQSEQPSRIDRWIPWMFVAFLAVVLAANGTLVAIALSTWTGLSTTDPYKKGLAYNQTLEAARAQAALGWQAELGFMQLEERRGRLDLFLKNAAGVPIDRAEVRVSLVRPTQQGHDFDVLLDPRGGGKYTHDIEVPIAGIWDTRVDINNEHQVFRLQRRLMVR
;
A
#
# COMPACT_ATOMS: atom_id res chain seq x y z
N MET A 1 8.59 106.59 19.22
CA MET A 1 7.85 106.42 17.95
C MET A 1 8.00 105.00 17.50
N ILE A 2 6.98 104.21 17.79
CA ILE A 2 6.97 102.74 17.60
C ILE A 2 6.21 102.49 16.31
N VAL A 3 6.88 101.90 15.33
CA VAL A 3 6.22 101.39 14.12
C VAL A 3 6.13 99.86 14.19
N ASN A 4 4.89 99.43 14.40
CA ASN A 4 4.51 98.07 14.41
C ASN A 4 4.34 97.55 12.96
N GLY A 5 5.16 96.59 12.53
CA GLY A 5 4.97 95.93 11.24
C GLY A 5 4.07 94.68 11.40
N PRO A 6 3.21 94.33 10.44
CA PRO A 6 2.26 93.23 10.56
C PRO A 6 2.93 91.89 10.46
N PRO A 7 2.39 90.83 11.12
CA PRO A 7 2.92 89.47 11.05
C PRO A 7 2.66 88.85 9.66
N HIS A 8 3.73 88.32 9.07
CA HIS A 8 3.62 87.50 7.88
C HIS A 8 2.95 86.15 8.20
N SER A 9 1.70 86.03 7.80
CA SER A 9 0.98 84.74 7.80
C SER A 9 1.60 83.84 6.74
N VAL A 10 2.34 82.81 7.24
CA VAL A 10 2.84 81.69 6.40
C VAL A 10 1.64 80.85 6.02
N ARG A 11 1.08 81.05 4.83
CA ARG A 11 0.13 80.12 4.22
C ARG A 11 0.90 78.84 3.87
N ARG A 12 0.74 77.78 4.65
CA ARG A 12 1.05 76.47 4.20
C ARG A 12 0.04 76.09 3.11
N THR A 13 0.45 76.15 1.88
CA THR A 13 -0.26 75.49 0.80
C THR A 13 -0.11 73.99 1.00
N MET A 14 -1.18 73.33 1.46
CA MET A 14 -1.30 71.89 1.34
C MET A 14 -1.42 71.58 -0.15
N GLN A 15 -0.29 71.18 -0.76
CA GLN A 15 -0.31 70.55 -2.06
C GLN A 15 -1.01 69.22 -1.87
N SER A 16 -2.23 69.12 -2.38
CA SER A 16 -2.90 67.83 -2.59
C SER A 16 -2.11 67.12 -3.70
N GLU A 17 -1.23 66.19 -3.31
CA GLU A 17 -0.63 65.28 -4.26
C GLU A 17 -1.75 64.50 -4.93
N GLN A 18 -2.06 64.83 -6.16
CA GLN A 18 -2.95 64.02 -7.00
C GLN A 18 -2.24 62.69 -7.27
N PRO A 19 -2.86 61.54 -6.96
CA PRO A 19 -2.24 60.26 -7.24
C PRO A 19 -1.94 60.16 -8.74
N SER A 20 -0.68 59.96 -9.06
CA SER A 20 -0.24 59.78 -10.42
C SER A 20 -0.93 58.58 -11.06
N ARG A 21 -1.17 58.59 -12.39
CA ARG A 21 -1.78 57.47 -13.11
C ARG A 21 -1.01 56.15 -12.88
N ILE A 22 0.24 56.20 -12.51
CA ILE A 22 1.12 55.09 -12.18
C ILE A 22 0.67 54.40 -10.87
N ASP A 23 0.20 55.18 -9.87
CA ASP A 23 -0.22 54.62 -8.57
C ASP A 23 -1.49 53.74 -8.66
N ARG A 24 -2.31 53.97 -9.70
CA ARG A 24 -3.52 53.14 -9.93
C ARG A 24 -3.22 51.79 -10.55
N TRP A 25 -2.04 51.58 -11.10
CA TRP A 25 -1.65 50.31 -11.73
C TRP A 25 -0.93 49.38 -10.77
N ILE A 26 -0.31 49.92 -9.73
CA ILE A 26 0.40 49.15 -8.69
C ILE A 26 -0.51 48.07 -8.01
N PRO A 27 -1.72 48.42 -7.55
CA PRO A 27 -2.59 47.38 -6.92
C PRO A 27 -2.98 46.28 -7.92
N TRP A 28 -3.15 46.59 -9.20
CA TRP A 28 -3.46 45.61 -10.22
C TRP A 28 -2.30 44.66 -10.49
N MET A 29 -1.07 45.14 -10.36
CA MET A 29 0.14 44.32 -10.44
C MET A 29 0.19 43.26 -9.30
N PHE A 30 -0.18 43.66 -8.07
CA PHE A 30 -0.29 42.74 -6.95
C PHE A 30 -1.40 41.70 -7.15
N VAL A 31 -2.54 42.10 -7.68
CA VAL A 31 -3.64 41.18 -8.00
C VAL A 31 -3.20 40.20 -9.08
N ALA A 32 -2.55 40.66 -10.14
CA ALA A 32 -2.03 39.78 -11.18
C ALA A 32 -0.98 38.78 -10.64
N PHE A 33 -0.04 39.28 -9.83
CA PHE A 33 0.94 38.43 -9.18
C PHE A 33 0.27 37.36 -8.27
N LEU A 34 -0.68 37.77 -7.43
CA LEU A 34 -1.42 36.84 -6.56
C LEU A 34 -2.20 35.83 -7.40
N ALA A 35 -2.81 36.22 -8.50
CA ALA A 35 -3.51 35.30 -9.40
C ALA A 35 -2.59 34.23 -9.98
N VAL A 36 -1.37 34.63 -10.40
CA VAL A 36 -0.35 33.67 -10.88
C VAL A 36 0.07 32.70 -9.78
N VAL A 37 0.31 33.20 -8.57
CA VAL A 37 0.68 32.36 -7.43
C VAL A 37 -0.45 31.36 -7.10
N LEU A 38 -1.70 31.82 -7.09
CA LEU A 38 -2.85 30.94 -6.83
C LEU A 38 -3.03 29.90 -7.95
N ALA A 39 -2.84 30.29 -9.21
CA ALA A 39 -2.91 29.37 -10.34
C ALA A 39 -1.82 28.29 -10.27
N ALA A 40 -0.58 28.69 -9.97
CA ALA A 40 0.53 27.74 -9.81
C ALA A 40 0.29 26.76 -8.66
N ASN A 41 -0.13 27.27 -7.49
CA ASN A 41 -0.44 26.39 -6.34
C ASN A 41 -1.67 25.50 -6.60
N GLY A 42 -2.71 26.02 -7.26
CA GLY A 42 -3.88 25.24 -7.66
C GLY A 42 -3.51 24.11 -8.62
N THR A 43 -2.62 24.38 -9.58
CA THR A 43 -2.10 23.34 -10.48
C THR A 43 -1.33 22.26 -9.72
N LEU A 44 -0.46 22.66 -8.79
CA LEU A 44 0.26 21.72 -7.92
C LEU A 44 -0.69 20.83 -7.11
N VAL A 45 -1.71 21.41 -6.50
CA VAL A 45 -2.74 20.67 -5.75
C VAL A 45 -3.50 19.73 -6.68
N ALA A 46 -3.90 20.18 -7.86
CA ALA A 46 -4.60 19.33 -8.83
C ALA A 46 -3.75 18.14 -9.27
N ILE A 47 -2.45 18.35 -9.55
CA ILE A 47 -1.51 17.26 -9.87
C ILE A 47 -1.37 16.31 -8.66
N ALA A 48 -1.18 16.85 -7.47
CA ALA A 48 -1.04 16.06 -6.25
C ALA A 48 -2.27 15.17 -6.00
N LEU A 49 -3.48 15.72 -6.20
CA LEU A 49 -4.71 14.96 -6.03
C LEU A 49 -4.94 13.94 -7.16
N SER A 50 -4.55 14.26 -8.40
CA SER A 50 -4.68 13.33 -9.54
C SER A 50 -3.69 12.17 -9.50
N THR A 51 -2.51 12.39 -8.92
CA THR A 51 -1.48 11.36 -8.74
C THR A 51 -1.57 10.66 -7.40
N TRP A 52 -2.52 11.06 -6.56
CA TRP A 52 -2.72 10.41 -5.26
C TRP A 52 -3.32 9.01 -5.47
N THR A 53 -2.50 8.00 -5.31
CA THR A 53 -2.90 6.59 -5.33
C THR A 53 -3.75 6.15 -4.13
N GLY A 54 -4.25 7.10 -3.34
CA GLY A 54 -5.01 6.85 -2.12
C GLY A 54 -4.12 6.59 -0.90
N LEU A 55 -4.73 6.58 0.26
CA LEU A 55 -4.06 6.14 1.48
C LEU A 55 -3.78 4.63 1.33
N SER A 56 -2.52 4.23 1.43
CA SER A 56 -2.14 2.80 1.51
C SER A 56 -2.77 2.09 2.72
N THR A 57 -3.47 2.86 3.56
CA THR A 57 -4.24 2.37 4.71
C THR A 57 -5.56 3.11 4.76
N THR A 58 -6.59 2.53 4.17
CA THR A 58 -7.93 3.13 4.07
C THR A 58 -8.64 3.25 5.44
N ASP A 59 -8.14 2.57 6.48
CA ASP A 59 -8.78 2.59 7.80
C ASP A 59 -7.82 2.10 8.89
N PRO A 60 -7.10 2.99 9.61
CA PRO A 60 -6.19 2.57 10.68
C PRO A 60 -6.92 1.89 11.84
N TYR A 61 -8.19 2.21 12.06
CA TYR A 61 -9.01 1.56 13.09
C TYR A 61 -9.39 0.12 12.70
N LYS A 62 -9.79 -0.11 11.45
CA LYS A 62 -10.04 -1.47 10.93
C LYS A 62 -8.77 -2.31 10.91
N LYS A 63 -7.63 -1.68 10.63
CA LYS A 63 -6.33 -2.35 10.71
C LYS A 63 -5.97 -2.78 12.14
N GLY A 64 -6.30 -1.96 13.14
CA GLY A 64 -6.14 -2.32 14.55
C GLY A 64 -7.02 -3.50 14.98
N LEU A 65 -8.29 -3.49 14.56
CA LEU A 65 -9.20 -4.62 14.79
C LEU A 65 -8.75 -5.89 14.05
N ALA A 66 -8.36 -5.74 12.77
CA ALA A 66 -7.84 -6.85 11.97
C ALA A 66 -6.53 -7.42 12.54
N TYR A 67 -5.69 -6.58 13.16
CA TYR A 67 -4.48 -7.03 13.82
C TYR A 67 -4.77 -7.97 15.00
N ASN A 68 -5.75 -7.62 15.85
CA ASN A 68 -6.14 -8.49 16.97
C ASN A 68 -6.71 -9.82 16.46
N GLN A 69 -7.55 -9.78 15.42
CA GLN A 69 -8.07 -11.01 14.78
C GLN A 69 -6.95 -11.87 14.19
N THR A 70 -5.96 -11.23 13.56
CA THR A 70 -4.78 -11.93 13.01
C THR A 70 -3.95 -12.56 14.13
N LEU A 71 -3.79 -11.87 15.26
CA LEU A 71 -3.06 -12.38 16.42
C LEU A 71 -3.80 -13.55 17.08
N GLU A 72 -5.12 -13.48 17.20
CA GLU A 72 -5.95 -14.57 17.71
C GLU A 72 -5.90 -15.79 16.76
N ALA A 73 -6.01 -15.57 15.46
CA ALA A 73 -5.86 -16.61 14.45
C ALA A 73 -4.48 -17.28 14.50
N ALA A 74 -3.41 -16.50 14.67
CA ALA A 74 -2.06 -17.01 14.82
C ALA A 74 -1.89 -17.84 16.10
N ARG A 75 -2.49 -17.41 17.21
CA ARG A 75 -2.49 -18.17 18.48
C ARG A 75 -3.29 -19.47 18.34
N ALA A 76 -4.47 -19.42 17.74
CA ALA A 76 -5.29 -20.59 17.47
C ALA A 76 -4.53 -21.59 16.59
N GLN A 77 -3.86 -21.10 15.54
CA GLN A 77 -3.02 -21.94 14.68
C GLN A 77 -1.84 -22.55 15.44
N ALA A 78 -1.16 -21.78 16.28
CA ALA A 78 -0.07 -22.29 17.11
C ALA A 78 -0.56 -23.37 18.11
N ALA A 79 -1.77 -23.22 18.66
CA ALA A 79 -2.38 -24.18 19.55
C ALA A 79 -2.73 -25.52 18.88
N LEU A 80 -2.95 -25.53 17.56
CA LEU A 80 -3.16 -26.79 16.81
C LEU A 80 -1.92 -27.67 16.82
N GLY A 81 -0.72 -27.08 16.93
CA GLY A 81 0.54 -27.81 16.92
C GLY A 81 0.78 -28.61 15.62
N TRP A 82 0.09 -28.25 14.54
CA TRP A 82 0.26 -28.93 13.26
C TRP A 82 1.65 -28.65 12.66
N GLN A 83 2.18 -29.68 12.04
CA GLN A 83 3.43 -29.62 11.31
C GLN A 83 3.13 -29.78 9.82
N ALA A 84 3.46 -28.77 9.04
CA ALA A 84 3.28 -28.79 7.60
C ALA A 84 4.61 -28.45 6.92
N GLU A 85 5.07 -29.33 6.05
CA GLU A 85 6.29 -29.13 5.26
C GLU A 85 5.93 -29.10 3.79
N LEU A 86 6.16 -27.94 3.13
CA LEU A 86 6.02 -27.79 1.70
C LEU A 86 7.37 -27.98 1.03
N GLY A 87 7.46 -28.96 0.15
CA GLY A 87 8.57 -29.21 -0.76
C GLY A 87 8.21 -28.84 -2.18
N PHE A 88 9.20 -28.43 -2.95
CA PHE A 88 9.11 -28.26 -4.40
C PHE A 88 10.22 -29.05 -5.06
N MET A 89 9.85 -29.93 -5.98
CA MET A 89 10.78 -30.69 -6.79
C MET A 89 10.66 -30.25 -8.22
N GLN A 90 11.71 -29.69 -8.80
CA GLN A 90 11.75 -29.34 -10.19
C GLN A 90 11.86 -30.60 -11.05
N LEU A 91 10.96 -30.76 -11.99
CA LEU A 91 10.91 -31.90 -12.93
C LEU A 91 11.54 -31.54 -14.26
N GLU A 92 11.15 -30.38 -14.80
CA GLU A 92 11.60 -29.83 -16.06
C GLU A 92 11.72 -28.29 -15.94
N GLU A 93 12.18 -27.63 -17.01
CA GLU A 93 12.16 -26.18 -17.09
C GLU A 93 10.71 -25.67 -16.89
N ARG A 94 10.47 -24.86 -15.85
CA ARG A 94 9.17 -24.32 -15.45
C ARG A 94 8.11 -25.34 -14.96
N ARG A 95 8.42 -26.64 -14.97
CA ARG A 95 7.56 -27.68 -14.41
C ARG A 95 8.12 -28.22 -13.12
N GLY A 96 7.26 -28.42 -12.16
CA GLY A 96 7.66 -28.98 -10.88
C GLY A 96 6.50 -29.62 -10.14
N ARG A 97 6.82 -30.33 -9.10
CA ARG A 97 5.87 -30.98 -8.21
C ARG A 97 5.92 -30.30 -6.85
N LEU A 98 4.75 -29.93 -6.38
CA LEU A 98 4.53 -29.53 -5.00
C LEU A 98 4.19 -30.76 -4.18
N ASP A 99 4.93 -31.00 -3.12
CA ASP A 99 4.65 -32.04 -2.12
C ASP A 99 4.45 -31.35 -0.78
N LEU A 100 3.32 -31.61 -0.12
CA LEU A 100 3.06 -31.17 1.25
C LEU A 100 2.89 -32.38 2.16
N PHE A 101 3.57 -32.37 3.28
CA PHE A 101 3.38 -33.35 4.36
C PHE A 101 2.72 -32.65 5.54
N LEU A 102 1.58 -33.18 5.98
CA LEU A 102 0.77 -32.62 7.05
C LEU A 102 0.60 -33.61 8.18
N LYS A 103 0.94 -33.20 9.42
CA LYS A 103 0.79 -33.99 10.64
C LYS A 103 0.16 -33.13 11.74
N ASN A 104 -0.54 -33.77 12.66
CA ASN A 104 -1.01 -33.10 13.86
C ASN A 104 0.10 -33.00 14.93
N ALA A 105 -0.23 -32.39 16.08
CA ALA A 105 0.71 -32.26 17.21
C ALA A 105 1.27 -33.59 17.75
N ALA A 106 0.53 -34.68 17.59
CA ALA A 106 0.98 -36.00 17.98
C ALA A 106 1.80 -36.74 16.90
N GLY A 107 2.09 -36.08 15.78
CA GLY A 107 2.82 -36.67 14.65
C GLY A 107 1.96 -37.55 13.76
N VAL A 108 0.65 -37.63 14.00
CA VAL A 108 -0.27 -38.45 13.21
C VAL A 108 -0.58 -37.72 11.89
N PRO A 109 -0.50 -38.43 10.74
CA PRO A 109 -0.84 -37.86 9.46
C PRO A 109 -2.31 -37.40 9.39
N ILE A 110 -2.55 -36.27 8.70
CA ILE A 110 -3.89 -35.75 8.44
C ILE A 110 -4.17 -35.93 6.92
N ASP A 111 -5.10 -36.82 6.60
CA ASP A 111 -5.40 -37.25 5.21
C ASP A 111 -6.61 -36.50 4.60
N ARG A 112 -7.45 -35.89 5.43
CA ARG A 112 -8.71 -35.26 5.00
C ARG A 112 -8.67 -33.75 5.16
N ALA A 113 -7.73 -33.11 4.52
CA ALA A 113 -7.68 -31.66 4.47
C ALA A 113 -7.76 -31.17 3.03
N GLU A 114 -8.43 -30.05 2.82
CA GLU A 114 -8.32 -29.30 1.58
C GLU A 114 -7.06 -28.43 1.65
N VAL A 115 -6.13 -28.65 0.74
CA VAL A 115 -4.87 -27.92 0.69
C VAL A 115 -4.85 -27.07 -0.57
N ARG A 116 -4.97 -25.76 -0.39
CA ARG A 116 -4.86 -24.77 -1.45
C ARG A 116 -3.51 -24.08 -1.37
N VAL A 117 -2.85 -23.96 -2.50
CA VAL A 117 -1.57 -23.30 -2.63
C VAL A 117 -1.69 -22.15 -3.64
N SER A 118 -1.49 -20.94 -3.15
CA SER A 118 -1.45 -19.73 -3.98
C SER A 118 -0.01 -19.35 -4.26
N LEU A 119 0.35 -19.28 -5.54
CA LEU A 119 1.67 -18.84 -5.99
C LEU A 119 1.56 -17.40 -6.48
N VAL A 120 2.28 -16.52 -5.80
CA VAL A 120 2.25 -15.06 -6.06
C VAL A 120 3.65 -14.62 -6.49
N ARG A 121 3.72 -13.85 -7.56
CA ARG A 121 4.99 -13.30 -8.02
C ARG A 121 5.20 -11.88 -7.47
N PRO A 122 6.17 -11.66 -6.56
CA PRO A 122 6.34 -10.35 -5.92
C PRO A 122 6.81 -9.25 -6.87
N THR A 123 7.42 -9.60 -8.00
CA THR A 123 8.02 -8.65 -8.94
C THR A 123 7.16 -8.32 -10.16
N GLN A 124 6.05 -9.04 -10.38
CA GLN A 124 5.22 -8.91 -11.59
C GLN A 124 3.77 -9.30 -11.30
N GLN A 125 2.84 -8.39 -11.49
CA GLN A 125 1.41 -8.66 -11.34
C GLN A 125 0.85 -9.45 -12.54
N GLY A 126 -0.24 -10.20 -12.29
CA GLY A 126 -0.99 -10.89 -13.34
C GLY A 126 -0.51 -12.30 -13.67
N HIS A 127 0.41 -12.86 -12.90
CA HIS A 127 0.88 -14.25 -13.06
C HIS A 127 0.54 -15.14 -11.86
N ASP A 128 -0.23 -14.60 -10.92
CA ASP A 128 -0.63 -15.31 -9.72
C ASP A 128 -1.65 -16.38 -10.07
N PHE A 129 -1.52 -17.55 -9.47
CA PHE A 129 -2.45 -18.66 -9.67
C PHE A 129 -2.56 -19.54 -8.42
N ASP A 130 -3.70 -20.21 -8.31
CA ASP A 130 -4.01 -21.11 -7.21
C ASP A 130 -4.07 -22.54 -7.71
N VAL A 131 -3.58 -23.47 -6.89
CA VAL A 131 -3.69 -24.91 -7.15
C VAL A 131 -4.21 -25.63 -5.92
N LEU A 132 -4.99 -26.68 -6.12
CA LEU A 132 -5.40 -27.60 -5.08
C LEU A 132 -4.49 -28.84 -5.13
N LEU A 133 -3.97 -29.25 -3.97
CA LEU A 133 -3.15 -30.43 -3.89
C LEU A 133 -4.03 -31.67 -3.67
N ASP A 134 -3.71 -32.74 -4.38
CA ASP A 134 -4.40 -34.03 -4.28
C ASP A 134 -3.87 -34.85 -3.11
N PRO A 135 -4.74 -35.41 -2.25
CA PRO A 135 -4.32 -36.30 -1.20
C PRO A 135 -3.78 -37.62 -1.75
N ARG A 136 -2.65 -38.06 -1.22
CA ARG A 136 -2.01 -39.35 -1.57
C ARG A 136 -1.98 -40.34 -0.41
N GLY A 137 -2.56 -39.98 0.74
CA GLY A 137 -2.53 -40.75 1.94
C GLY A 137 -1.26 -40.56 2.78
N GLY A 138 -1.32 -40.90 4.05
CA GLY A 138 -0.21 -40.73 5.00
C GLY A 138 0.14 -39.26 5.25
N GLY A 139 -0.83 -38.33 5.14
CA GLY A 139 -0.64 -36.90 5.27
C GLY A 139 0.08 -36.25 4.11
N LYS A 140 0.25 -36.96 2.98
CA LYS A 140 0.90 -36.44 1.79
C LYS A 140 -0.13 -35.89 0.82
N TYR A 141 0.13 -34.67 0.34
CA TYR A 141 -0.62 -33.99 -0.72
C TYR A 141 0.34 -33.58 -1.81
N THR A 142 -0.04 -33.76 -3.06
CA THR A 142 0.85 -33.47 -4.20
C THR A 142 0.08 -32.89 -5.37
N HIS A 143 0.77 -32.03 -6.15
CA HIS A 143 0.25 -31.51 -7.42
C HIS A 143 1.40 -31.13 -8.33
N ASP A 144 1.27 -31.47 -9.62
CA ASP A 144 2.24 -31.05 -10.62
C ASP A 144 1.85 -29.67 -11.16
N ILE A 145 2.76 -28.71 -11.11
CA ILE A 145 2.52 -27.35 -11.54
C ILE A 145 3.40 -26.98 -12.74
N GLU A 146 2.86 -26.13 -13.59
CA GLU A 146 3.62 -25.44 -14.60
C GLU A 146 3.63 -23.95 -14.33
N VAL A 147 4.83 -23.41 -14.12
CA VAL A 147 5.02 -22.01 -13.73
C VAL A 147 5.24 -21.18 -14.99
N PRO A 148 4.47 -20.09 -15.20
CA PRO A 148 4.58 -19.30 -16.41
C PRO A 148 5.98 -18.76 -16.69
N ILE A 149 6.69 -18.39 -15.64
CA ILE A 149 8.00 -17.75 -15.71
C ILE A 149 8.90 -18.28 -14.59
N ALA A 150 10.14 -18.62 -14.88
CA ALA A 150 11.16 -18.97 -13.90
C ALA A 150 11.44 -17.82 -12.95
N GLY A 151 11.92 -18.11 -11.75
CA GLY A 151 12.30 -17.13 -10.74
C GLY A 151 11.73 -17.41 -9.36
N ILE A 152 11.63 -16.35 -8.55
CA ILE A 152 11.17 -16.41 -7.16
C ILE A 152 9.65 -16.26 -7.11
N TRP A 153 9.03 -17.17 -6.35
CA TRP A 153 7.60 -17.20 -6.09
C TRP A 153 7.33 -17.25 -4.59
N ASP A 154 6.49 -16.34 -4.11
CA ASP A 154 5.98 -16.41 -2.74
C ASP A 154 4.75 -17.32 -2.74
N THR A 155 4.81 -18.38 -1.94
CA THR A 155 3.79 -19.40 -1.88
C THR A 155 3.05 -19.28 -0.56
N ARG A 156 1.73 -19.20 -0.64
CA ARG A 156 0.80 -19.25 0.49
C ARG A 156 0.07 -20.56 0.46
N VAL A 157 0.07 -21.28 1.56
CA VAL A 157 -0.65 -22.53 1.69
C VAL A 157 -1.75 -22.35 2.72
N ASP A 158 -2.98 -22.53 2.29
CA ASP A 158 -4.17 -22.55 3.13
C ASP A 158 -4.64 -24.01 3.26
N ILE A 159 -4.64 -24.51 4.48
CA ILE A 159 -5.03 -25.89 4.80
C ILE A 159 -6.30 -25.83 5.62
N ASN A 160 -7.38 -26.40 5.09
CA ASN A 160 -8.67 -26.49 5.75
C ASN A 160 -8.98 -27.94 6.09
N ASN A 161 -9.18 -28.23 7.37
CA ASN A 161 -9.64 -29.52 7.84
C ASN A 161 -10.85 -29.32 8.75
N GLU A 162 -12.04 -29.62 8.23
CA GLU A 162 -13.32 -29.42 8.90
C GLU A 162 -13.52 -27.95 9.37
N HIS A 163 -13.20 -27.69 10.66
CA HIS A 163 -13.35 -26.36 11.27
C HIS A 163 -12.01 -25.71 11.62
N GLN A 164 -10.90 -26.32 11.21
CA GLN A 164 -9.56 -25.85 11.54
C GLN A 164 -8.86 -25.31 10.28
N VAL A 165 -8.27 -24.14 10.42
CA VAL A 165 -7.54 -23.48 9.35
C VAL A 165 -6.09 -23.33 9.76
N PHE A 166 -5.19 -23.81 8.93
CA PHE A 166 -3.76 -23.64 9.12
C PHE A 166 -3.16 -22.98 7.89
N ARG A 167 -2.30 -21.98 8.11
CA ARG A 167 -1.66 -21.21 7.04
C ARG A 167 -0.16 -21.25 7.17
N LEU A 168 0.50 -21.42 6.06
CA LEU A 168 1.94 -21.26 6.00
C LEU A 168 2.36 -20.48 4.77
N GLN A 169 3.51 -19.80 4.85
CA GLN A 169 4.11 -19.09 3.74
C GLN A 169 5.52 -19.62 3.51
N ARG A 170 5.86 -19.83 2.27
CA ARG A 170 7.19 -20.25 1.82
C ARG A 170 7.58 -19.52 0.56
N ARG A 171 8.88 -19.37 0.37
CA ARG A 171 9.43 -18.85 -0.88
C ARG A 171 10.03 -19.98 -1.67
N LEU A 172 9.62 -20.10 -2.92
CA LEU A 172 10.11 -21.11 -3.85
C LEU A 172 10.95 -20.43 -4.94
N MET A 173 11.99 -21.12 -5.39
CA MET A 173 12.76 -20.73 -6.55
C MET A 173 12.58 -21.78 -7.64
N VAL A 174 12.02 -21.36 -8.76
CA VAL A 174 11.86 -22.17 -9.96
C VAL A 174 12.94 -21.76 -10.97
N ARG A 175 13.70 -22.70 -11.43
CA ARG A 175 14.80 -22.49 -12.39
C ARG A 175 14.41 -22.88 -13.80
#